data_a2ebd858bb7f2fa613ed07d3ab6b035f
#
_entry.id   a2ebd858bb7f2fa613ed07d3ab6b035f
#
_cell.length_a   1.000
_cell.length_b   1.000
_cell.length_c   1.000
_cell.angle_alpha   90.00
_cell.angle_beta   90.00
_cell.angle_gamma   90.00
#
_symmetry.space_group_name_H-M   'P 1'
#
loop_
_entity.id
_entity.type
_entity.pdbx_description
1 polymer ?
#
loop_
_entity_poly.entity_id
_entity_poly.type
_entity_poly.pdbx_seq_one_letter_code
_entity_poly.pdbx_strand_id
1 'polypeptide(L)'
;MTTVAEAELEAANEIAPTKPPKLNTAAFKAVPETRALRDQVRAAVEAFCKTIDKSKPLTRDISREMSEQILASLGLGGQYLGFTMVMLTNEFWREQVAAIPFNRRLMLLPHCLKNAEGCPAEYDEFGLDCKKCGACEVGDFRTKAEQLGYKVLVSEGTPIVLKIIVSGHIDAIVGVACLNVLEKAFDKVLLAGIPCIATPLLSSNCKNTSVDNDWVFESIDLHTPPAGQKTKTYMHLMRAANAMFDEPELSRLVPRARAASPETDPLRKHEAIAYDFLARGGKRSRPFITLAAFDALKGAPATLSDSGWELSDSVKRAALAIETFHKASLVHDDIEDDDSYRYGEETLHRVHGVGTAINVGDYLIGLGYRLVSRDRKELGSDVAADILDKLADSHMKLSEGQGAELLWRDAPNKALTTLDALKIYALKTSPAFEAALYSGVRLAGSVEKYEKMIADFSRNVGVAFQILNDIKDWTGDHDNKLVAGQDVCAARPTLLLALALEGSSPAQREELLHLISTARTEGTDAEELVGRVRALYFSAKVFEKADKLVDKFRAKAESLADEVEPTEFREFLYYLVDTVLEKGELPRQAITQFVQLGM
;
A
#
# COMPACT_ATOMS: atom_id res chain seq x y z
N MET A 1 -17.16 -32.38 -12.99
CA MET A 1 -16.89 -31.52 -11.79
C MET A 1 -16.73 -30.11 -12.29
N THR A 2 -17.76 -29.32 -12.18
CA THR A 2 -17.69 -27.88 -12.45
C THR A 2 -16.70 -27.30 -11.45
N THR A 3 -15.65 -26.62 -11.91
CA THR A 3 -14.66 -26.05 -11.01
C THR A 3 -15.31 -24.93 -10.21
N VAL A 4 -14.89 -24.72 -8.96
CA VAL A 4 -15.38 -23.65 -8.05
C VAL A 4 -15.41 -22.29 -8.78
N ALA A 5 -14.48 -22.07 -9.71
CA ALA A 5 -14.41 -20.85 -10.53
C ALA A 5 -15.56 -20.69 -11.55
N GLU A 6 -16.12 -21.79 -12.09
CA GLU A 6 -17.28 -21.72 -12.99
C GLU A 6 -18.57 -21.42 -12.23
N ALA A 7 -18.74 -22.01 -11.05
CA ALA A 7 -19.88 -21.69 -10.17
C ALA A 7 -19.83 -20.23 -9.66
N GLU A 8 -18.65 -19.65 -9.48
CA GLU A 8 -18.46 -18.26 -9.07
C GLU A 8 -18.74 -17.25 -10.19
N LEU A 9 -18.56 -17.63 -11.46
CA LEU A 9 -18.94 -16.78 -12.61
C LEU A 9 -20.45 -16.81 -12.85
N GLU A 10 -21.12 -17.94 -12.66
CA GLU A 10 -22.58 -18.04 -12.73
C GLU A 10 -23.25 -17.26 -11.62
N ALA A 11 -22.73 -17.31 -10.38
CA ALA A 11 -23.17 -16.47 -9.27
C ALA A 11 -22.86 -14.96 -9.47
N ALA A 12 -21.99 -14.63 -10.42
CA ALA A 12 -21.66 -13.23 -10.74
C ALA A 12 -22.73 -12.55 -11.61
N ASN A 13 -23.55 -13.32 -12.29
CA ASN A 13 -24.65 -12.80 -13.12
C ASN A 13 -25.98 -12.66 -12.37
N GLU A 14 -26.11 -13.19 -11.13
CA GLU A 14 -27.30 -13.01 -10.31
C GLU A 14 -27.14 -11.83 -9.35
N ILE A 15 -27.89 -10.77 -9.65
CA ILE A 15 -28.37 -9.68 -8.81
C ILE A 15 -27.35 -9.09 -7.82
N ALA A 16 -26.62 -8.06 -8.28
CA ALA A 16 -25.94 -7.14 -7.38
C ALA A 16 -26.97 -6.32 -6.57
N PRO A 17 -26.83 -6.21 -5.24
CA PRO A 17 -27.61 -5.24 -4.48
C PRO A 17 -27.31 -3.84 -5.05
N THR A 18 -28.37 -3.08 -5.32
CA THR A 18 -28.26 -1.69 -5.79
C THR A 18 -27.51 -0.89 -4.71
N LYS A 19 -26.22 -0.60 -4.95
CA LYS A 19 -25.49 0.37 -4.12
C LYS A 19 -26.26 1.70 -4.14
N PRO A 20 -26.40 2.37 -2.99
CA PRO A 20 -26.91 3.73 -2.96
C PRO A 20 -26.07 4.59 -3.93
N PRO A 21 -26.68 5.61 -4.58
CA PRO A 21 -25.98 6.44 -5.55
C PRO A 21 -24.71 7.00 -4.92
N LYS A 22 -23.58 6.96 -5.65
CA LYS A 22 -22.31 7.57 -5.19
C LYS A 22 -22.61 9.00 -4.77
N LEU A 23 -22.62 9.27 -3.49
CA LEU A 23 -22.78 10.59 -2.93
C LEU A 23 -21.71 11.48 -3.57
N ASN A 24 -22.12 12.63 -4.09
CA ASN A 24 -21.21 13.63 -4.61
C ASN A 24 -20.35 14.14 -3.43
N THR A 25 -19.16 13.55 -3.22
CA THR A 25 -18.29 13.86 -2.09
C THR A 25 -17.81 15.31 -2.10
N ALA A 26 -17.92 16.02 -3.22
CA ALA A 26 -17.64 17.46 -3.28
C ALA A 26 -18.56 18.29 -2.36
N ALA A 27 -19.78 17.82 -2.10
CA ALA A 27 -20.72 18.48 -1.19
C ALA A 27 -20.34 18.39 0.30
N PHE A 28 -19.39 17.50 0.68
CA PHE A 28 -18.98 17.29 2.07
C PHE A 28 -17.65 17.96 2.43
N LYS A 29 -17.11 18.83 1.57
CA LYS A 29 -15.76 19.39 1.66
C LYS A 29 -15.71 20.87 2.01
N ALA A 30 -16.76 21.40 2.59
CA ALA A 30 -16.79 22.78 3.04
C ALA A 30 -16.12 22.93 4.40
N VAL A 31 -15.27 23.94 4.54
CA VAL A 31 -14.79 24.43 5.83
C VAL A 31 -15.79 25.48 6.32
N PRO A 32 -16.23 25.46 7.59
CA PRO A 32 -17.15 26.48 8.10
C PRO A 32 -16.59 27.88 7.92
N GLU A 33 -17.37 28.79 7.38
CA GLU A 33 -16.95 30.10 6.86
C GLU A 33 -16.44 31.03 7.97
N THR A 34 -17.09 30.97 9.14
CA THR A 34 -16.73 31.84 10.26
C THR A 34 -15.91 31.11 11.32
N ARG A 35 -15.02 31.82 11.97
CA ARG A 35 -14.25 31.29 13.11
C ARG A 35 -15.17 30.78 14.21
N ALA A 36 -16.23 31.53 14.55
CA ALA A 36 -17.20 31.14 15.57
C ALA A 36 -17.85 29.78 15.28
N LEU A 37 -18.21 29.52 14.03
CA LEU A 37 -18.79 28.22 13.63
C LEU A 37 -17.76 27.09 13.71
N ARG A 38 -16.51 27.35 13.33
CA ARG A 38 -15.41 26.37 13.49
C ARG A 38 -15.14 26.03 14.95
N ASP A 39 -15.13 27.05 15.82
CA ASP A 39 -14.95 26.87 17.27
C ASP A 39 -16.15 26.13 17.89
N GLN A 40 -17.38 26.37 17.41
CA GLN A 40 -18.58 25.64 17.84
C GLN A 40 -18.50 24.16 17.52
N VAL A 41 -18.10 23.79 16.29
CA VAL A 41 -17.92 22.40 15.89
C VAL A 41 -16.80 21.76 16.72
N ARG A 42 -15.67 22.43 16.93
CA ARG A 42 -14.54 21.95 17.73
C ARG A 42 -14.99 21.67 19.18
N ALA A 43 -15.72 22.55 19.80
CA ALA A 43 -16.22 22.36 21.17
C ALA A 43 -17.20 21.17 21.29
N ALA A 44 -18.07 20.98 20.30
CA ALA A 44 -18.97 19.83 20.28
C ALA A 44 -18.22 18.52 20.09
N VAL A 45 -17.22 18.48 19.24
CA VAL A 45 -16.32 17.34 19.04
C VAL A 45 -15.57 17.01 20.33
N GLU A 46 -15.00 18.00 21.02
CA GLU A 46 -14.30 17.80 22.29
C GLU A 46 -15.23 17.18 23.36
N ALA A 47 -16.47 17.67 23.47
CA ALA A 47 -17.45 17.11 24.37
C ALA A 47 -17.81 15.66 24.02
N PHE A 48 -17.99 15.36 22.73
CA PHE A 48 -18.31 14.03 22.23
C PHE A 48 -17.16 13.04 22.45
N CYS A 49 -15.91 13.44 22.19
CA CYS A 49 -14.73 12.59 22.35
C CYS A 49 -14.49 12.11 23.79
N LYS A 50 -15.01 12.79 24.79
CA LYS A 50 -14.97 12.33 26.20
C LYS A 50 -15.77 11.05 26.44
N THR A 51 -16.66 10.68 25.52
CA THR A 51 -17.49 9.48 25.60
C THR A 51 -16.97 8.31 24.78
N ILE A 52 -15.92 8.52 23.98
CA ILE A 52 -15.37 7.51 23.07
C ILE A 52 -14.35 6.64 23.80
N ASP A 53 -14.43 5.32 23.56
CA ASP A 53 -13.37 4.37 23.94
C ASP A 53 -12.18 4.49 22.98
N LYS A 54 -11.15 5.24 23.37
CA LYS A 54 -9.94 5.50 22.59
C LYS A 54 -9.01 4.30 22.49
N SER A 55 -9.30 3.16 23.15
CA SER A 55 -8.53 1.91 23.00
C SER A 55 -8.84 1.19 21.68
N LYS A 56 -9.95 1.53 21.05
CA LYS A 56 -10.37 0.95 19.76
C LYS A 56 -9.90 1.81 18.60
N PRO A 57 -9.56 1.20 17.45
CA PRO A 57 -9.21 1.94 16.25
C PRO A 57 -10.35 2.86 15.80
N LEU A 58 -10.01 4.10 15.43
CA LEU A 58 -10.94 5.02 14.79
C LEU A 58 -10.90 4.78 13.28
N THR A 59 -11.84 3.97 12.75
CA THR A 59 -11.93 3.76 11.31
C THR A 59 -12.66 4.92 10.62
N ARG A 60 -12.55 5.00 9.29
CA ARG A 60 -13.24 6.02 8.49
C ARG A 60 -14.76 5.99 8.69
N ASP A 61 -15.36 4.79 8.66
CA ASP A 61 -16.81 4.64 8.78
C ASP A 61 -17.30 5.03 10.17
N ILE A 62 -16.58 4.62 11.22
CA ILE A 62 -16.85 5.02 12.60
C ILE A 62 -16.71 6.56 12.75
N SER A 63 -15.63 7.14 12.24
CA SER A 63 -15.39 8.58 12.27
C SER A 63 -16.50 9.35 11.55
N ARG A 64 -16.96 8.83 10.41
CA ARG A 64 -18.07 9.42 9.64
C ARG A 64 -19.37 9.37 10.41
N GLU A 65 -19.77 8.20 10.94
CA GLU A 65 -21.01 8.04 11.71
C GLU A 65 -21.04 8.96 12.94
N MET A 66 -19.95 9.01 13.69
CA MET A 66 -19.81 9.90 14.85
C MET A 66 -19.90 11.38 14.43
N SER A 67 -19.28 11.76 13.32
CA SER A 67 -19.32 13.14 12.81
C SER A 67 -20.71 13.55 12.33
N GLU A 68 -21.47 12.63 11.72
CA GLU A 68 -22.87 12.85 11.36
C GLU A 68 -23.74 13.08 12.60
N GLN A 69 -23.53 12.32 13.69
CA GLN A 69 -24.20 12.52 14.97
C GLN A 69 -23.90 13.90 15.59
N ILE A 70 -22.63 14.32 15.56
CA ILE A 70 -22.21 15.64 16.07
C ILE A 70 -22.86 16.77 15.26
N LEU A 71 -22.83 16.70 13.93
CA LEU A 71 -23.46 17.70 13.08
C LEU A 71 -24.98 17.79 13.29
N ALA A 72 -25.64 16.64 13.42
CA ALA A 72 -27.07 16.58 13.72
C ALA A 72 -27.40 17.25 15.08
N SER A 73 -26.56 17.05 16.11
CA SER A 73 -26.74 17.68 17.42
C SER A 73 -26.62 19.21 17.38
N LEU A 74 -25.85 19.74 16.42
CA LEU A 74 -25.65 21.17 16.20
C LEU A 74 -26.67 21.77 15.19
N GLY A 75 -27.51 20.97 14.57
CA GLY A 75 -28.41 21.40 13.50
C GLY A 75 -27.68 21.86 12.23
N LEU A 76 -26.46 21.36 12.00
CA LEU A 76 -25.62 21.71 10.85
C LEU A 76 -25.79 20.71 9.71
N GLY A 77 -25.65 21.20 8.48
CA GLY A 77 -25.76 20.37 7.28
C GLY A 77 -24.52 19.50 7.03
N GLY A 78 -24.71 18.41 6.27
CA GLY A 78 -23.64 17.45 5.93
C GLY A 78 -22.46 18.04 5.14
N GLN A 79 -22.55 19.27 4.60
CA GLN A 79 -21.43 19.92 3.90
C GLN A 79 -20.18 20.06 4.77
N TYR A 80 -20.32 20.10 6.10
CA TYR A 80 -19.20 20.21 7.04
C TYR A 80 -18.68 18.85 7.54
N LEU A 81 -19.16 17.73 6.97
CA LEU A 81 -18.80 16.39 7.41
C LEU A 81 -17.28 16.16 7.41
N GLY A 82 -16.61 16.47 6.31
CA GLY A 82 -15.16 16.33 6.22
C GLY A 82 -14.39 17.16 7.25
N PHE A 83 -14.82 18.39 7.49
CA PHE A 83 -14.24 19.24 8.54
C PHE A 83 -14.43 18.63 9.93
N THR A 84 -15.64 18.14 10.23
CA THR A 84 -15.97 17.51 11.53
C THR A 84 -15.16 16.24 11.75
N MET A 85 -14.97 15.41 10.73
CA MET A 85 -14.11 14.21 10.78
C MET A 85 -12.66 14.57 11.11
N VAL A 86 -12.12 15.66 10.54
CA VAL A 86 -10.77 16.14 10.87
C VAL A 86 -10.70 16.57 12.33
N MET A 87 -11.68 17.34 12.83
CA MET A 87 -11.72 17.76 14.24
C MET A 87 -11.86 16.56 15.18
N LEU A 88 -12.68 15.58 14.83
CA LEU A 88 -12.86 14.34 15.62
C LEU A 88 -11.53 13.55 15.70
N THR A 89 -10.84 13.39 14.59
CA THR A 89 -9.54 12.73 14.54
C THR A 89 -8.50 13.48 15.37
N ASN A 90 -8.46 14.81 15.29
CA ASN A 90 -7.55 15.63 16.10
C ASN A 90 -7.78 15.42 17.59
N GLU A 91 -9.02 15.43 18.04
CA GLU A 91 -9.34 15.27 19.46
C GLU A 91 -9.13 13.84 19.95
N PHE A 92 -9.40 12.86 19.09
CA PHE A 92 -9.12 11.46 19.38
C PHE A 92 -7.63 11.23 19.68
N TRP A 93 -6.73 11.79 18.85
CA TRP A 93 -5.29 11.62 18.96
C TRP A 93 -4.58 12.67 19.85
N ARG A 94 -5.28 13.68 20.32
CA ARG A 94 -4.69 14.85 21.01
C ARG A 94 -3.74 14.47 22.14
N GLU A 95 -4.18 13.61 23.03
CA GLU A 95 -3.38 13.19 24.20
C GLU A 95 -2.14 12.40 23.80
N GLN A 96 -2.26 11.57 22.77
CA GLN A 96 -1.15 10.74 22.27
C GLN A 96 -0.10 11.59 21.56
N VAL A 97 -0.52 12.50 20.68
CA VAL A 97 0.40 13.45 20.04
C VAL A 97 1.08 14.32 21.09
N ALA A 98 0.33 14.79 22.09
CA ALA A 98 0.87 15.61 23.18
C ALA A 98 1.94 14.90 24.00
N ALA A 99 1.83 13.59 24.18
CA ALA A 99 2.76 12.76 24.93
C ALA A 99 4.05 12.39 24.16
N ILE A 100 4.04 12.47 22.83
CA ILE A 100 5.21 12.15 22.00
C ILE A 100 6.20 13.31 22.03
N PRO A 101 7.51 13.08 22.27
CA PRO A 101 8.52 14.13 22.26
C PRO A 101 8.59 14.88 20.92
N PHE A 102 8.86 16.17 20.94
CA PHE A 102 8.91 17.02 19.74
C PHE A 102 9.87 16.52 18.67
N ASN A 103 11.04 16.00 19.05
CA ASN A 103 12.04 15.45 18.12
C ASN A 103 11.60 14.13 17.46
N ARG A 104 10.48 13.56 17.88
CA ARG A 104 9.84 12.37 17.32
C ARG A 104 8.58 12.71 16.52
N ARG A 105 8.29 14.00 16.28
CA ARG A 105 7.15 14.46 15.50
C ARG A 105 7.58 15.03 14.16
N LEU A 106 6.74 14.81 13.15
CA LEU A 106 6.86 15.40 11.81
C LEU A 106 5.85 16.54 11.66
N MET A 107 6.34 17.74 11.32
CA MET A 107 5.51 18.84 10.87
C MET A 107 5.38 18.81 9.35
N LEU A 108 4.15 18.66 8.85
CA LEU A 108 3.84 18.68 7.42
C LEU A 108 3.18 19.99 7.03
N LEU A 109 3.79 20.72 6.11
CA LEU A 109 3.29 21.97 5.58
C LEU A 109 2.99 21.85 4.09
N PRO A 110 1.86 22.39 3.59
CA PRO A 110 1.52 22.34 2.19
C PRO A 110 2.20 23.49 1.44
N HIS A 111 2.69 23.23 0.23
CA HIS A 111 3.29 24.26 -0.61
C HIS A 111 2.29 25.34 -1.06
N CYS A 112 0.98 25.06 -1.06
CA CYS A 112 -0.05 26.01 -1.47
C CYS A 112 -0.22 27.23 -0.52
N LEU A 113 0.36 27.18 0.69
CA LEU A 113 0.48 28.34 1.59
C LEU A 113 1.61 29.28 1.19
N LYS A 114 2.54 28.88 0.30
CA LYS A 114 3.61 29.77 -0.14
C LYS A 114 3.07 30.96 -0.93
N ASN A 115 3.76 32.09 -0.85
CA ASN A 115 3.50 33.22 -1.76
C ASN A 115 3.85 32.79 -3.20
N ALA A 116 2.85 32.74 -4.08
CA ALA A 116 3.00 32.20 -5.43
C ALA A 116 3.91 33.04 -6.33
N GLU A 117 4.04 34.37 -6.06
CA GLU A 117 4.77 35.32 -6.91
C GLU A 117 6.16 35.66 -6.39
N GLY A 118 6.41 35.51 -5.08
CA GLY A 118 7.64 35.96 -4.44
C GLY A 118 8.43 34.92 -3.68
N CYS A 119 8.08 33.62 -3.76
CA CYS A 119 8.78 32.58 -3.03
C CYS A 119 10.09 32.17 -3.74
N PRO A 120 11.28 32.34 -3.12
CA PRO A 120 12.57 31.99 -3.69
C PRO A 120 12.94 30.49 -3.50
N ALA A 121 12.03 29.68 -2.94
CA ALA A 121 12.30 28.29 -2.60
C ALA A 121 12.31 27.40 -3.85
N GLU A 122 13.24 26.46 -3.88
CA GLU A 122 13.38 25.43 -4.90
C GLU A 122 12.80 24.10 -4.42
N TYR A 123 12.47 23.19 -5.35
CA TYR A 123 12.03 21.84 -5.04
C TYR A 123 13.23 20.89 -5.10
N ASP A 124 13.33 20.03 -4.10
CA ASP A 124 14.22 18.87 -4.06
C ASP A 124 13.43 17.56 -4.09
N GLU A 125 14.10 16.42 -3.93
CA GLU A 125 13.47 15.08 -3.92
C GLU A 125 12.49 14.85 -2.73
N PHE A 126 12.57 15.69 -1.69
CA PHE A 126 11.70 15.61 -0.50
C PHE A 126 10.57 16.64 -0.52
N GLY A 127 10.69 17.70 -1.31
CA GLY A 127 9.67 18.74 -1.42
C GLY A 127 10.22 20.15 -1.61
N LEU A 128 9.57 21.15 -1.00
CA LEU A 128 9.96 22.55 -1.11
C LEU A 128 10.99 22.92 -0.02
N ASP A 129 12.20 23.31 -0.42
CA ASP A 129 13.22 23.82 0.49
C ASP A 129 12.94 25.29 0.86
N CYS A 130 12.08 25.50 1.86
CA CYS A 130 11.68 26.81 2.31
C CYS A 130 12.85 27.62 2.87
N LYS A 131 13.16 28.78 2.26
CA LYS A 131 14.26 29.66 2.69
C LYS A 131 13.90 30.60 3.85
N LYS A 132 12.71 30.47 4.47
CA LYS A 132 12.23 31.34 5.59
C LYS A 132 12.31 32.84 5.25
N CYS A 133 11.89 33.19 4.04
CA CYS A 133 12.05 34.55 3.50
C CYS A 133 11.06 35.59 4.07
N GLY A 134 10.09 35.13 4.91
CA GLY A 134 9.08 36.04 5.53
C GLY A 134 7.93 36.43 4.60
N ALA A 135 7.84 35.86 3.39
CA ALA A 135 6.78 36.20 2.44
C ALA A 135 5.45 35.45 2.65
N CYS A 136 5.44 34.45 3.55
CA CYS A 136 4.27 33.63 3.88
C CYS A 136 4.47 32.95 5.25
N GLU A 137 3.38 32.42 5.81
CA GLU A 137 3.34 31.79 7.14
C GLU A 137 4.15 30.49 7.22
N VAL A 138 4.46 29.83 6.09
CA VAL A 138 5.26 28.59 6.05
C VAL A 138 6.60 28.75 6.76
N GLY A 139 7.26 29.93 6.60
CA GLY A 139 8.52 30.24 7.24
C GLY A 139 8.40 30.32 8.77
N ASP A 140 7.31 30.90 9.28
CA ASP A 140 7.06 31.07 10.71
C ASP A 140 6.73 29.74 11.38
N PHE A 141 5.84 28.93 10.76
CA PHE A 141 5.52 27.58 11.24
C PHE A 141 6.75 26.67 11.24
N ARG A 142 7.54 26.69 10.16
CA ARG A 142 8.79 25.94 10.05
C ARG A 142 9.77 26.35 11.16
N THR A 143 9.97 27.64 11.35
CA THR A 143 10.89 28.17 12.37
C THR A 143 10.48 27.72 13.76
N LYS A 144 9.21 27.89 14.12
CA LYS A 144 8.67 27.49 15.43
C LYS A 144 8.81 26.00 15.68
N ALA A 145 8.43 25.17 14.70
CA ALA A 145 8.49 23.71 14.81
C ALA A 145 9.95 23.22 14.95
N GLU A 146 10.89 23.74 14.14
CA GLU A 146 12.31 23.38 14.24
C GLU A 146 12.93 23.80 15.57
N GLN A 147 12.55 24.96 16.12
CA GLN A 147 13.00 25.41 17.46
C GLN A 147 12.60 24.45 18.57
N LEU A 148 11.44 23.80 18.45
CA LEU A 148 10.98 22.77 19.39
C LEU A 148 11.59 21.39 19.11
N GLY A 149 12.24 21.20 17.96
CA GLY A 149 12.90 19.96 17.59
C GLY A 149 12.13 19.06 16.61
N TYR A 150 11.02 19.53 16.04
CA TYR A 150 10.30 18.78 14.98
C TYR A 150 11.19 18.57 13.75
N LYS A 151 10.96 17.45 13.05
CA LYS A 151 11.33 17.36 11.64
C LYS A 151 10.26 18.07 10.82
N VAL A 152 10.67 18.89 9.86
CA VAL A 152 9.72 19.69 9.06
C VAL A 152 9.85 19.34 7.59
N LEU A 153 8.73 19.05 6.94
CA LEU A 153 8.63 18.78 5.52
C LEU A 153 7.58 19.72 4.89
N VAL A 154 7.95 20.38 3.81
CA VAL A 154 7.03 21.17 2.98
C VAL A 154 6.83 20.41 1.68
N SER A 155 5.75 19.64 1.54
CA SER A 155 5.62 18.66 0.47
C SER A 155 4.18 18.51 -0.03
N GLU A 156 4.07 17.96 -1.23
CA GLU A 156 2.85 17.38 -1.80
C GLU A 156 2.92 15.85 -1.70
N GLY A 157 2.00 15.25 -0.97
CA GLY A 157 1.71 13.83 -1.09
C GLY A 157 2.05 12.93 0.09
N THR A 158 1.25 11.90 0.20
CA THR A 158 1.20 10.93 1.31
C THR A 158 2.33 9.87 1.28
N PRO A 159 2.88 9.44 0.12
CA PRO A 159 3.82 8.31 0.09
C PRO A 159 5.11 8.54 0.87
N ILE A 160 5.68 9.74 0.80
CA ILE A 160 6.93 10.06 1.51
C ILE A 160 6.72 10.10 3.02
N VAL A 161 5.56 10.55 3.46
CA VAL A 161 5.18 10.62 4.88
C VAL A 161 5.18 9.23 5.51
N LEU A 162 4.56 8.25 4.85
CA LEU A 162 4.55 6.87 5.32
C LEU A 162 5.95 6.25 5.34
N LYS A 163 6.79 6.51 4.34
CA LYS A 163 8.21 6.08 4.35
C LYS A 163 8.94 6.63 5.58
N ILE A 164 8.78 7.91 5.89
CA ILE A 164 9.43 8.55 7.04
C ILE A 164 8.93 7.97 8.37
N ILE A 165 7.64 7.68 8.50
CA ILE A 165 7.09 7.08 9.72
C ILE A 165 7.60 5.65 9.91
N VAL A 166 7.54 4.84 8.85
CA VAL A 166 8.01 3.43 8.87
C VAL A 166 9.49 3.35 9.18
N SER A 167 10.31 4.34 8.77
CA SER A 167 11.74 4.40 9.11
C SER A 167 12.06 4.46 10.61
N GLY A 168 11.05 4.64 11.47
CA GLY A 168 11.21 4.67 12.91
C GLY A 168 11.71 6.00 13.50
N HIS A 169 11.91 7.02 12.67
CA HIS A 169 12.37 8.34 13.13
C HIS A 169 11.26 9.23 13.67
N ILE A 170 9.99 8.91 13.35
CA ILE A 170 8.82 9.73 13.68
C ILE A 170 7.72 8.85 14.25
N ASP A 171 7.04 9.32 15.29
CA ASP A 171 5.93 8.62 15.96
C ASP A 171 4.61 9.37 15.87
N ALA A 172 4.61 10.63 15.45
CA ALA A 172 3.40 11.41 15.24
C ALA A 172 3.54 12.43 14.11
N ILE A 173 2.39 12.84 13.57
CA ILE A 173 2.30 13.88 12.55
C ILE A 173 1.51 15.05 13.10
N VAL A 174 2.03 16.27 12.90
CA VAL A 174 1.28 17.53 12.99
C VAL A 174 1.30 18.16 11.62
N GLY A 175 0.14 18.47 11.04
CA GLY A 175 0.11 18.89 9.65
C GLY A 175 -0.91 19.96 9.32
N VAL A 176 -0.72 20.59 8.16
CA VAL A 176 -1.66 21.54 7.56
C VAL A 176 -1.97 21.05 6.14
N ALA A 177 -3.24 20.90 5.77
CA ALA A 177 -3.60 20.54 4.41
C ALA A 177 -5.06 20.89 4.09
N CYS A 178 -5.44 20.91 2.80
CA CYS A 178 -6.84 21.06 2.43
C CYS A 178 -7.64 19.78 2.74
N LEU A 179 -8.96 19.90 2.92
CA LEU A 179 -9.83 18.77 3.25
C LEU A 179 -9.72 17.61 2.24
N ASN A 180 -9.46 17.91 0.96
CA ASN A 180 -9.27 16.89 -0.07
C ASN A 180 -8.05 15.99 0.17
N VAL A 181 -6.95 16.58 0.65
CA VAL A 181 -5.72 15.86 0.99
C VAL A 181 -5.90 15.13 2.32
N LEU A 182 -6.50 15.78 3.32
CA LEU A 182 -6.73 15.19 4.63
C LEU A 182 -7.65 13.97 4.55
N GLU A 183 -8.71 14.01 3.76
CA GLU A 183 -9.59 12.86 3.55
C GLU A 183 -8.84 11.64 3.01
N LYS A 184 -7.96 11.85 2.01
CA LYS A 184 -7.14 10.77 1.42
C LYS A 184 -6.04 10.28 2.38
N ALA A 185 -5.45 11.19 3.15
CA ALA A 185 -4.37 10.86 4.08
C ALA A 185 -4.89 10.16 5.33
N PHE A 186 -6.05 10.57 5.84
CA PHE A 186 -6.61 10.00 7.06
C PHE A 186 -6.93 8.52 6.95
N ASP A 187 -7.41 8.05 5.80
CA ASP A 187 -7.66 6.63 5.61
C ASP A 187 -6.41 5.79 5.95
N LYS A 188 -5.26 6.20 5.46
CA LYS A 188 -3.98 5.52 5.72
C LYS A 188 -3.47 5.71 7.14
N VAL A 189 -3.57 6.93 7.65
CA VAL A 189 -3.07 7.30 8.98
C VAL A 189 -3.92 6.67 10.08
N LEU A 190 -5.25 6.70 9.94
CA LEU A 190 -6.18 6.09 10.89
C LEU A 190 -6.03 4.58 10.94
N LEU A 191 -5.95 3.92 9.78
CA LEU A 191 -5.77 2.46 9.68
C LEU A 191 -4.45 2.02 10.31
N ALA A 192 -3.36 2.76 10.08
CA ALA A 192 -2.07 2.46 10.69
C ALA A 192 -2.03 2.79 12.19
N GLY A 193 -3.05 3.45 12.74
CA GLY A 193 -3.07 3.89 14.13
C GLY A 193 -1.98 4.92 14.45
N ILE A 194 -1.65 5.81 13.48
CA ILE A 194 -0.62 6.83 13.64
C ILE A 194 -1.23 8.06 14.32
N PRO A 195 -0.73 8.48 15.48
CA PRO A 195 -1.19 9.70 16.12
C PRO A 195 -0.98 10.92 15.23
N CYS A 196 -2.05 11.65 14.93
CA CYS A 196 -1.96 12.82 14.06
C CYS A 196 -2.91 13.94 14.47
N ILE A 197 -2.47 15.18 14.22
CA ILE A 197 -3.29 16.38 14.31
C ILE A 197 -3.12 17.17 13.02
N ALA A 198 -4.22 17.61 12.45
CA ALA A 198 -4.20 18.39 11.21
C ALA A 198 -5.07 19.64 11.30
N THR A 199 -4.52 20.76 10.86
CA THR A 199 -5.27 22.00 10.70
C THR A 199 -5.72 22.14 9.24
N PRO A 200 -7.04 22.16 8.96
CA PRO A 200 -7.53 22.31 7.60
C PRO A 200 -7.30 23.72 7.06
N LEU A 201 -6.88 23.81 5.80
CA LEU A 201 -6.85 25.06 5.05
C LEU A 201 -8.27 25.61 4.89
N LEU A 202 -8.41 26.94 4.93
CA LEU A 202 -9.72 27.62 4.84
C LEU A 202 -10.30 27.62 3.43
N SER A 203 -9.48 27.28 2.42
CA SER A 203 -9.95 27.11 1.03
C SER A 203 -9.27 25.92 0.35
N SER A 204 -9.88 25.44 -0.72
CA SER A 204 -9.31 24.36 -1.56
C SER A 204 -8.52 24.92 -2.75
N ASN A 205 -8.17 26.20 -2.75
CA ASN A 205 -7.37 26.82 -3.81
C ASN A 205 -5.90 26.38 -3.65
N CYS A 206 -5.28 25.92 -4.74
CA CYS A 206 -3.89 25.48 -4.74
C CYS A 206 -2.87 26.63 -4.78
N LYS A 207 -3.28 27.88 -4.60
CA LYS A 207 -2.40 29.06 -4.59
C LYS A 207 -2.90 30.08 -3.56
N ASN A 208 -1.98 30.68 -2.81
CA ASN A 208 -2.25 31.76 -1.85
C ASN A 208 -3.46 31.46 -0.94
N THR A 209 -3.53 30.25 -0.43
CA THR A 209 -4.56 29.84 0.53
C THR A 209 -4.23 30.34 1.93
N SER A 210 -5.17 30.24 2.84
CA SER A 210 -5.01 30.67 4.25
C SER A 210 -5.39 29.54 5.21
N VAL A 211 -4.96 29.70 6.45
CA VAL A 211 -5.21 28.77 7.56
C VAL A 211 -5.46 29.55 8.85
N ASP A 212 -6.08 28.92 9.83
CA ASP A 212 -6.17 29.49 11.19
C ASP A 212 -4.79 29.37 11.87
N ASN A 213 -3.99 30.44 11.80
CA ASN A 213 -2.62 30.46 12.31
C ASN A 213 -2.55 30.07 13.79
N ASP A 214 -3.47 30.58 14.62
CA ASP A 214 -3.52 30.26 16.06
C ASP A 214 -3.69 28.75 16.29
N TRP A 215 -4.50 28.07 15.48
CA TRP A 215 -4.69 26.61 15.59
C TRP A 215 -3.46 25.82 15.16
N VAL A 216 -2.71 26.33 14.18
CA VAL A 216 -1.44 25.71 13.79
C VAL A 216 -0.42 25.84 14.90
N PHE A 217 -0.25 27.04 15.49
CA PHE A 217 0.65 27.25 16.61
C PHE A 217 0.23 26.45 17.85
N GLU A 218 -1.07 26.39 18.18
CA GLU A 218 -1.60 25.55 19.25
C GLU A 218 -1.21 24.08 19.03
N SER A 219 -1.32 23.58 17.81
CA SER A 219 -0.97 22.20 17.46
C SER A 219 0.54 21.94 17.54
N ILE A 220 1.37 22.91 17.15
CA ILE A 220 2.84 22.84 17.25
C ILE A 220 3.28 22.84 18.72
N ASP A 221 2.68 23.69 19.56
CA ASP A 221 3.04 23.85 20.98
C ASP A 221 2.44 22.75 21.88
N LEU A 222 1.54 21.92 21.35
CA LEU A 222 0.86 20.89 22.12
C LEU A 222 1.87 19.94 22.78
N HIS A 223 1.91 19.94 24.12
CA HIS A 223 2.77 19.05 24.91
C HIS A 223 2.18 18.77 26.27
N THR A 224 2.10 17.49 26.64
CA THR A 224 1.74 17.04 27.99
C THR A 224 2.60 15.83 28.37
N PRO A 225 2.91 15.61 29.66
CA PRO A 225 3.56 14.39 30.09
C PRO A 225 2.73 13.16 29.66
N PRO A 226 3.38 12.02 29.34
CA PRO A 226 2.68 10.82 28.91
C PRO A 226 1.77 10.30 30.02
N ALA A 227 0.48 10.39 29.79
CA ALA A 227 -0.54 9.78 30.62
C ALA A 227 -1.73 9.43 29.73
N GLY A 228 -2.13 8.17 29.69
CA GLY A 228 -3.36 7.80 29.01
C GLY A 228 -3.33 6.49 28.24
N GLN A 229 -4.51 6.12 27.80
CA GLN A 229 -4.82 4.91 27.04
C GLN A 229 -4.20 5.02 25.64
N LYS A 230 -3.35 4.04 25.27
CA LYS A 230 -2.75 3.99 23.92
C LYS A 230 -3.71 3.31 22.95
N THR A 231 -3.84 3.84 21.76
CA THR A 231 -4.55 3.18 20.65
C THR A 231 -3.71 2.09 20.02
N LYS A 232 -4.38 1.09 19.42
CA LYS A 232 -3.75 0.05 18.62
C LYS A 232 -3.04 0.67 17.40
N THR A 233 -1.81 0.24 17.12
CA THR A 233 -1.06 0.64 15.93
C THR A 233 -0.21 -0.50 15.40
N TYR A 234 -0.21 -0.68 14.07
CA TYR A 234 0.66 -1.66 13.39
C TYR A 234 2.07 -1.13 13.11
N MET A 235 2.35 0.13 13.48
CA MET A 235 3.66 0.76 13.19
C MET A 235 4.84 0.03 13.81
N HIS A 236 4.67 -0.53 15.01
CA HIS A 236 5.74 -1.31 15.67
C HIS A 236 6.13 -2.53 14.84
N LEU A 237 5.14 -3.25 14.30
CA LEU A 237 5.35 -4.43 13.45
C LEU A 237 5.89 -4.06 12.07
N MET A 238 5.44 -2.96 11.49
CA MET A 238 6.00 -2.44 10.22
C MET A 238 7.47 -2.07 10.39
N ARG A 239 7.84 -1.40 11.48
CA ARG A 239 9.23 -1.08 11.82
C ARG A 239 10.05 -2.33 12.04
N ALA A 240 9.53 -3.30 12.79
CA ALA A 240 10.21 -4.58 13.01
C ALA A 240 10.43 -5.31 11.68
N ALA A 241 9.43 -5.34 10.78
CA ALA A 241 9.56 -5.95 9.46
C ALA A 241 10.62 -5.26 8.59
N ASN A 242 10.71 -3.93 8.63
CA ASN A 242 11.74 -3.21 7.88
C ASN A 242 13.14 -3.39 8.50
N ALA A 243 13.26 -3.27 9.82
CA ALA A 243 14.54 -3.38 10.51
C ALA A 243 15.24 -4.73 10.30
N MET A 244 14.50 -5.81 10.02
CA MET A 244 15.10 -7.12 9.70
C MET A 244 15.97 -7.11 8.44
N PHE A 245 15.84 -6.11 7.57
CA PHE A 245 16.60 -5.96 6.31
C PHE A 245 17.72 -4.93 6.42
N ASP A 246 17.83 -4.23 7.54
CA ASP A 246 18.97 -3.36 7.82
C ASP A 246 20.24 -4.22 8.06
N GLU A 247 21.38 -3.81 7.49
CA GLU A 247 22.60 -4.63 7.47
C GLU A 247 23.00 -5.23 8.83
N PRO A 248 22.98 -4.51 9.96
CA PRO A 248 23.32 -5.09 11.25
C PRO A 248 22.38 -6.21 11.68
N GLU A 249 21.07 -6.03 11.53
CA GLU A 249 20.07 -7.00 11.95
C GLU A 249 19.99 -8.17 10.96
N LEU A 250 20.06 -7.90 9.65
CA LEU A 250 20.09 -8.95 8.64
C LEU A 250 21.30 -9.88 8.84
N SER A 251 22.49 -9.33 9.02
CA SER A 251 23.69 -10.12 9.28
C SER A 251 23.61 -10.93 10.58
N ARG A 252 22.92 -10.42 11.59
CA ARG A 252 22.68 -11.14 12.86
C ARG A 252 21.68 -12.30 12.69
N LEU A 253 20.56 -12.04 12.01
CA LEU A 253 19.51 -13.04 11.77
C LEU A 253 19.96 -14.12 10.78
N VAL A 254 20.73 -13.73 9.77
CA VAL A 254 21.18 -14.57 8.66
C VAL A 254 22.69 -14.44 8.51
N PRO A 255 23.48 -15.05 9.41
CA PRO A 255 24.95 -14.97 9.34
C PRO A 255 25.45 -15.52 8.01
N ARG A 256 26.30 -14.77 7.33
CA ARG A 256 26.98 -15.21 6.11
C ARG A 256 27.86 -16.41 6.39
N ALA A 257 27.92 -17.35 5.45
CA ALA A 257 28.68 -18.59 5.63
C ALA A 257 30.18 -18.36 5.69
N ARG A 258 30.67 -17.23 5.20
CA ARG A 258 32.10 -16.96 5.05
C ARG A 258 32.48 -15.61 5.64
N ALA A 259 33.58 -15.61 6.43
CA ALA A 259 34.11 -14.39 7.06
C ALA A 259 34.82 -13.47 6.05
N ALA A 260 34.89 -12.18 6.35
CA ALA A 260 35.18 -11.06 5.46
C ALA A 260 36.47 -11.12 4.61
N SER A 261 36.34 -10.81 3.37
CA SER A 261 37.10 -10.06 2.36
C SER A 261 36.61 -10.44 0.95
N PRO A 262 35.70 -9.69 0.35
CA PRO A 262 34.97 -10.13 -0.85
C PRO A 262 35.71 -9.96 -2.17
N GLU A 263 36.78 -9.18 -2.22
CA GLU A 263 37.32 -8.68 -3.50
C GLU A 263 38.00 -9.75 -4.36
N THR A 264 38.47 -10.84 -3.77
CA THR A 264 39.23 -11.89 -4.46
C THR A 264 38.58 -13.26 -4.48
N ASP A 265 37.53 -13.52 -3.65
CA ASP A 265 36.85 -14.81 -3.58
C ASP A 265 35.51 -14.79 -4.34
N PRO A 266 35.39 -15.53 -5.47
CA PRO A 266 34.13 -15.56 -6.25
C PRO A 266 32.91 -16.03 -5.45
N LEU A 267 33.10 -16.95 -4.49
CA LEU A 267 32.00 -17.49 -3.69
C LEU A 267 31.42 -16.42 -2.74
N ARG A 268 32.28 -15.53 -2.23
CA ARG A 268 31.84 -14.40 -1.39
C ARG A 268 31.20 -13.29 -2.20
N LYS A 269 31.73 -13.04 -3.39
CA LYS A 269 31.14 -12.06 -4.28
C LYS A 269 29.72 -12.46 -4.65
N HIS A 270 29.49 -13.74 -4.96
CA HIS A 270 28.16 -14.28 -5.24
C HIS A 270 27.21 -14.13 -4.03
N GLU A 271 27.67 -14.54 -2.83
CA GLU A 271 26.90 -14.39 -1.60
C GLU A 271 26.57 -12.91 -1.31
N ALA A 272 27.54 -12.01 -1.52
CA ALA A 272 27.34 -10.56 -1.34
C ALA A 272 26.26 -10.01 -2.27
N ILE A 273 26.22 -10.40 -3.56
CA ILE A 273 25.19 -10.01 -4.52
C ILE A 273 23.79 -10.45 -4.02
N ALA A 274 23.68 -11.71 -3.55
CA ALA A 274 22.41 -12.24 -3.05
C ALA A 274 21.90 -11.48 -1.81
N TYR A 275 22.78 -11.17 -0.86
CA TYR A 275 22.41 -10.44 0.37
C TYR A 275 22.11 -8.96 0.08
N ASP A 276 22.87 -8.32 -0.81
CA ASP A 276 22.58 -6.96 -1.25
C ASP A 276 21.18 -6.87 -1.88
N PHE A 277 20.86 -7.79 -2.79
CA PHE A 277 19.54 -7.83 -3.41
C PHE A 277 18.42 -8.14 -2.40
N LEU A 278 18.67 -9.02 -1.42
CA LEU A 278 17.72 -9.31 -0.34
C LEU A 278 17.46 -8.06 0.53
N ALA A 279 18.50 -7.29 0.86
CA ALA A 279 18.39 -6.06 1.63
C ALA A 279 17.73 -4.91 0.86
N ARG A 280 17.89 -4.89 -0.48
CA ARG A 280 17.48 -3.78 -1.35
C ARG A 280 15.97 -3.66 -1.47
N GLY A 281 15.41 -2.45 -1.29
CA GLY A 281 14.06 -2.04 -1.67
C GLY A 281 12.90 -2.91 -1.20
N GLY A 282 11.69 -2.54 -1.59
CA GLY A 282 10.45 -3.25 -1.31
C GLY A 282 9.68 -2.75 -0.08
N LYS A 283 8.36 -2.97 -0.07
CA LYS A 283 7.45 -2.53 1.01
C LYS A 283 7.48 -3.44 2.24
N ARG A 284 8.17 -4.58 2.19
CA ARG A 284 8.25 -5.61 3.24
C ARG A 284 6.87 -6.09 3.75
N SER A 285 5.88 -6.08 2.85
CA SER A 285 4.50 -6.40 3.22
C SER A 285 4.33 -7.85 3.71
N ARG A 286 5.02 -8.82 3.10
CA ARG A 286 4.90 -10.24 3.48
C ARG A 286 5.48 -10.54 4.86
N PRO A 287 6.69 -10.09 5.20
CA PRO A 287 7.18 -10.17 6.58
C PRO A 287 6.25 -9.50 7.57
N PHE A 288 5.75 -8.30 7.25
CA PHE A 288 4.78 -7.61 8.08
C PHE A 288 3.50 -8.44 8.30
N ILE A 289 2.93 -9.02 7.24
CA ILE A 289 1.72 -9.88 7.35
C ILE A 289 1.98 -11.05 8.29
N THR A 290 3.13 -11.71 8.17
CA THR A 290 3.49 -12.85 9.04
C THR A 290 3.61 -12.43 10.50
N LEU A 291 4.30 -11.32 10.77
CA LEU A 291 4.49 -10.82 12.13
C LEU A 291 3.16 -10.33 12.73
N ALA A 292 2.32 -9.66 11.95
CA ALA A 292 1.05 -9.13 12.42
C ALA A 292 0.00 -10.22 12.68
N ALA A 293 -0.06 -11.26 11.85
CA ALA A 293 -0.91 -12.42 12.09
C ALA A 293 -0.48 -13.18 13.36
N PHE A 294 0.84 -13.34 13.56
CA PHE A 294 1.40 -13.92 14.79
C PHE A 294 1.02 -13.08 16.02
N ASP A 295 1.26 -11.77 15.99
CA ASP A 295 0.98 -10.85 17.08
C ASP A 295 -0.51 -10.85 17.45
N ALA A 296 -1.39 -10.75 16.46
CA ALA A 296 -2.83 -10.74 16.65
C ALA A 296 -3.35 -11.99 17.39
N LEU A 297 -2.80 -13.17 17.06
CA LEU A 297 -3.16 -14.43 17.71
C LEU A 297 -2.47 -14.65 19.08
N LYS A 298 -1.49 -13.82 19.42
CA LYS A 298 -0.86 -13.78 20.75
C LYS A 298 -1.42 -12.69 21.66
N GLY A 299 -2.55 -12.08 21.31
CA GLY A 299 -3.20 -11.00 22.06
C GLY A 299 -2.69 -9.61 21.72
N ALA A 300 -2.05 -9.46 20.57
CA ALA A 300 -1.60 -8.19 19.97
C ALA A 300 -0.64 -7.34 20.84
N PRO A 301 0.36 -7.93 21.54
CA PRO A 301 1.23 -7.17 22.42
C PRO A 301 2.02 -6.09 21.70
N ALA A 302 2.50 -6.34 20.48
CA ALA A 302 3.23 -5.37 19.68
C ALA A 302 2.33 -4.27 19.08
N THR A 303 1.08 -4.61 18.76
CA THR A 303 0.10 -3.65 18.26
C THR A 303 -0.42 -2.71 19.36
N LEU A 304 -0.47 -3.20 20.63
CA LEU A 304 -0.97 -2.43 21.78
C LEU A 304 0.10 -1.61 22.47
N SER A 305 1.38 -1.96 22.35
CA SER A 305 2.47 -1.32 23.09
C SER A 305 3.72 -1.15 22.23
N ASP A 306 4.43 -0.04 22.44
CA ASP A 306 5.75 0.26 21.86
C ASP A 306 6.92 -0.31 22.68
N SER A 307 6.65 -0.88 23.85
CA SER A 307 7.64 -1.41 24.77
C SER A 307 7.14 -2.67 25.47
N GLY A 308 8.08 -3.52 25.90
CA GLY A 308 7.76 -4.72 26.66
C GLY A 308 7.30 -5.92 25.82
N TRP A 309 7.43 -5.86 24.49
CA TRP A 309 7.25 -6.99 23.60
C TRP A 309 8.54 -7.27 22.82
N GLU A 310 8.76 -8.52 22.51
CA GLU A 310 9.92 -8.94 21.73
C GLU A 310 9.54 -10.14 20.84
N LEU A 311 9.93 -10.07 19.58
CA LEU A 311 9.80 -11.16 18.62
C LEU A 311 11.07 -12.03 18.69
N SER A 312 10.91 -13.33 18.86
CA SER A 312 12.04 -14.27 18.82
C SER A 312 12.70 -14.27 17.43
N ASP A 313 13.98 -14.59 17.41
CA ASP A 313 14.74 -14.66 16.15
C ASP A 313 14.18 -15.72 15.20
N SER A 314 13.63 -16.81 15.72
CA SER A 314 12.99 -17.84 14.91
C SER A 314 11.72 -17.34 14.20
N VAL A 315 10.90 -16.53 14.88
CA VAL A 315 9.73 -15.86 14.26
C VAL A 315 10.17 -14.86 13.20
N LYS A 316 11.18 -14.04 13.50
CA LYS A 316 11.76 -13.09 12.54
C LYS A 316 12.31 -13.80 11.30
N ARG A 317 13.04 -14.91 11.48
CA ARG A 317 13.59 -15.70 10.36
C ARG A 317 12.52 -16.36 9.52
N ALA A 318 11.44 -16.85 10.12
CA ALA A 318 10.30 -17.38 9.37
C ALA A 318 9.62 -16.29 8.51
N ALA A 319 9.44 -15.08 9.06
CA ALA A 319 8.94 -13.94 8.29
C ALA A 319 9.91 -13.50 7.16
N LEU A 320 11.21 -13.52 7.44
CA LEU A 320 12.26 -13.22 6.47
C LEU A 320 12.28 -14.24 5.32
N ALA A 321 12.02 -15.52 5.59
CA ALA A 321 12.01 -16.60 4.59
C ALA A 321 11.03 -16.29 3.47
N ILE A 322 9.83 -15.80 3.79
CA ILE A 322 8.79 -15.49 2.80
C ILE A 322 9.24 -14.38 1.85
N GLU A 323 9.86 -13.32 2.38
CA GLU A 323 10.41 -12.25 1.55
C GLU A 323 11.61 -12.72 0.74
N THR A 324 12.40 -13.66 1.26
CA THR A 324 13.54 -14.25 0.55
C THR A 324 13.07 -15.01 -0.70
N PHE A 325 12.00 -15.81 -0.59
CA PHE A 325 11.37 -16.44 -1.76
C PHE A 325 10.83 -15.42 -2.75
N HIS A 326 10.18 -14.37 -2.25
CA HIS A 326 9.70 -13.30 -3.13
C HIS A 326 10.84 -12.59 -3.87
N LYS A 327 11.95 -12.32 -3.17
CA LYS A 327 13.14 -11.75 -3.82
C LYS A 327 13.72 -12.67 -4.88
N ALA A 328 13.74 -13.98 -4.62
CA ALA A 328 14.17 -14.97 -5.62
C ALA A 328 13.28 -14.94 -6.86
N SER A 329 11.93 -14.93 -6.68
CA SER A 329 11.01 -14.86 -7.83
C SER A 329 11.21 -13.57 -8.63
N LEU A 330 11.45 -12.42 -7.98
CA LEU A 330 11.71 -11.17 -8.71
C LEU A 330 13.00 -11.21 -9.55
N VAL A 331 14.03 -11.94 -9.11
CA VAL A 331 15.25 -12.11 -9.95
C VAL A 331 14.93 -12.90 -11.21
N HIS A 332 14.13 -13.96 -11.09
CA HIS A 332 13.72 -14.78 -12.23
C HIS A 332 12.74 -14.03 -13.14
N ASP A 333 11.73 -13.36 -12.57
CA ASP A 333 10.78 -12.54 -13.32
C ASP A 333 11.49 -11.46 -14.14
N ASP A 334 12.49 -10.76 -13.56
CA ASP A 334 13.27 -9.72 -14.26
C ASP A 334 13.98 -10.27 -15.50
N ILE A 335 14.43 -11.54 -15.47
CA ILE A 335 15.06 -12.21 -16.62
C ILE A 335 14.00 -12.61 -17.65
N GLU A 336 12.89 -13.22 -17.20
CA GLU A 336 11.81 -13.72 -18.04
C GLU A 336 11.10 -12.58 -18.79
N ASP A 337 11.00 -11.42 -18.17
CA ASP A 337 10.35 -10.23 -18.71
C ASP A 337 11.33 -9.26 -19.39
N ASP A 338 12.65 -9.53 -19.33
CA ASP A 338 13.73 -8.67 -19.80
C ASP A 338 13.67 -7.23 -19.21
N ASP A 339 13.26 -7.13 -17.93
CA ASP A 339 13.12 -5.87 -17.23
C ASP A 339 14.48 -5.17 -17.05
N SER A 340 14.53 -3.87 -17.30
CA SER A 340 15.79 -3.10 -17.19
C SER A 340 16.07 -2.58 -15.79
N TYR A 341 15.02 -2.30 -15.01
CA TYR A 341 15.13 -1.66 -13.69
C TYR A 341 14.28 -2.35 -12.63
N ARG A 342 14.84 -2.47 -11.42
CA ARG A 342 14.15 -2.95 -10.21
C ARG A 342 14.53 -2.07 -9.02
N TYR A 343 13.54 -1.51 -8.32
CA TYR A 343 13.77 -0.56 -7.20
C TYR A 343 14.61 0.67 -7.58
N GLY A 344 14.48 1.15 -8.83
CA GLY A 344 15.20 2.30 -9.34
C GLY A 344 16.63 2.02 -9.80
N GLU A 345 17.13 0.76 -9.67
CA GLU A 345 18.44 0.31 -10.11
C GLU A 345 18.34 -0.70 -11.27
N GLU A 346 19.42 -0.89 -12.01
CA GLU A 346 19.48 -1.92 -13.06
C GLU A 346 19.28 -3.32 -12.45
N THR A 347 18.60 -4.19 -13.21
CA THR A 347 18.34 -5.57 -12.80
C THR A 347 19.61 -6.41 -12.74
N LEU A 348 19.62 -7.47 -11.91
CA LEU A 348 20.79 -8.31 -11.71
C LEU A 348 21.32 -8.93 -13.01
N HIS A 349 20.43 -9.32 -13.93
CA HIS A 349 20.84 -9.92 -15.20
C HIS A 349 21.50 -8.91 -16.15
N ARG A 350 21.15 -7.62 -16.05
CA ARG A 350 21.82 -6.54 -16.80
C ARG A 350 23.21 -6.25 -16.23
N VAL A 351 23.35 -6.20 -14.90
CA VAL A 351 24.62 -5.87 -14.23
C VAL A 351 25.59 -7.05 -14.22
N HIS A 352 25.10 -8.27 -13.94
CA HIS A 352 25.97 -9.43 -13.68
C HIS A 352 25.83 -10.55 -14.71
N GLY A 353 24.95 -10.39 -15.71
CA GLY A 353 24.63 -11.40 -16.72
C GLY A 353 23.59 -12.42 -16.25
N VAL A 354 22.89 -13.01 -17.23
CA VAL A 354 21.77 -13.94 -17.00
C VAL A 354 22.15 -15.13 -16.13
N GLY A 355 23.29 -15.78 -16.41
CA GLY A 355 23.72 -16.97 -15.66
C GLY A 355 23.97 -16.68 -14.16
N THR A 356 24.58 -15.54 -13.84
CA THR A 356 24.79 -15.12 -12.43
C THR A 356 23.47 -14.80 -11.76
N ALA A 357 22.57 -14.10 -12.45
CA ALA A 357 21.27 -13.72 -11.90
C ALA A 357 20.42 -14.97 -11.59
N ILE A 358 20.31 -15.94 -12.50
CA ILE A 358 19.62 -17.22 -12.22
C ILE A 358 20.19 -17.87 -10.96
N ASN A 359 21.51 -17.98 -10.87
CA ASN A 359 22.15 -18.65 -9.74
C ASN A 359 21.97 -17.90 -8.41
N VAL A 360 21.87 -16.56 -8.43
CA VAL A 360 21.49 -15.75 -7.26
C VAL A 360 20.05 -16.03 -6.86
N GLY A 361 19.11 -16.13 -7.79
CA GLY A 361 17.73 -16.52 -7.52
C GLY A 361 17.65 -17.90 -6.85
N ASP A 362 18.35 -18.90 -7.40
CA ASP A 362 18.42 -20.25 -6.83
C ASP A 362 19.05 -20.28 -5.43
N TYR A 363 20.09 -19.47 -5.19
CA TYR A 363 20.68 -19.31 -3.88
C TYR A 363 19.67 -18.76 -2.87
N LEU A 364 18.89 -17.74 -3.24
CA LEU A 364 17.86 -17.16 -2.39
C LEU A 364 16.73 -18.15 -2.09
N ILE A 365 16.32 -19.01 -3.05
CA ILE A 365 15.38 -20.11 -2.79
C ILE A 365 15.94 -21.04 -1.70
N GLY A 366 17.17 -21.49 -1.86
CA GLY A 366 17.86 -22.33 -0.86
C GLY A 366 17.94 -21.65 0.51
N LEU A 367 18.24 -20.36 0.54
CA LEU A 367 18.30 -19.56 1.75
C LEU A 367 16.93 -19.48 2.43
N GLY A 368 15.85 -19.26 1.68
CA GLY A 368 14.49 -19.22 2.18
C GLY A 368 14.11 -20.50 2.95
N TYR A 369 14.34 -21.66 2.36
CA TYR A 369 14.14 -22.94 3.07
C TYR A 369 15.03 -23.07 4.31
N ARG A 370 16.27 -22.61 4.21
CA ARG A 370 17.25 -22.71 5.31
C ARG A 370 16.84 -21.87 6.52
N LEU A 371 16.22 -20.71 6.33
CA LEU A 371 15.78 -19.81 7.37
C LEU A 371 14.75 -20.46 8.32
N VAL A 372 13.87 -21.30 7.80
CA VAL A 372 12.89 -22.02 8.61
C VAL A 372 13.49 -23.32 9.16
N SER A 373 14.14 -24.13 8.30
CA SER A 373 14.61 -25.48 8.68
C SER A 373 15.66 -25.48 9.77
N ARG A 374 16.51 -24.45 9.86
CA ARG A 374 17.55 -24.33 10.91
C ARG A 374 16.96 -24.16 12.31
N ASP A 375 15.79 -23.53 12.40
CA ASP A 375 15.14 -23.19 13.66
C ASP A 375 14.13 -24.26 14.14
N ARG A 376 14.12 -25.45 13.51
CA ARG A 376 13.19 -26.54 13.86
C ARG A 376 13.19 -26.94 15.34
N LYS A 377 14.30 -26.70 16.07
CA LYS A 377 14.37 -27.00 17.50
C LYS A 377 13.63 -25.96 18.34
N GLU A 378 13.65 -24.70 17.94
CA GLU A 378 13.00 -23.58 18.63
C GLU A 378 11.53 -23.49 18.25
N LEU A 379 11.23 -23.66 16.98
CA LEU A 379 9.85 -23.61 16.45
C LEU A 379 9.05 -24.87 16.79
N GLY A 380 9.73 -26.02 16.95
CA GLY A 380 9.14 -27.34 16.92
C GLY A 380 9.17 -27.95 15.51
N SER A 381 9.40 -29.27 15.43
CA SER A 381 9.56 -29.96 14.14
C SER A 381 8.32 -29.86 13.28
N ASP A 382 7.14 -30.00 13.85
CA ASP A 382 5.87 -29.96 13.13
C ASP A 382 5.58 -28.57 12.59
N VAL A 383 5.80 -27.51 13.40
CA VAL A 383 5.64 -26.12 12.96
C VAL A 383 6.56 -25.79 11.80
N ALA A 384 7.83 -26.19 11.90
CA ALA A 384 8.79 -25.96 10.83
C ALA A 384 8.44 -26.75 9.56
N ALA A 385 7.98 -28.00 9.68
CA ALA A 385 7.57 -28.83 8.57
C ALA A 385 6.34 -28.23 7.86
N ASP A 386 5.30 -27.83 8.59
CA ASP A 386 4.08 -27.26 8.03
C ASP A 386 4.35 -25.93 7.28
N ILE A 387 5.22 -25.07 7.86
CA ILE A 387 5.61 -23.81 7.20
C ILE A 387 6.41 -24.11 5.91
N LEU A 388 7.34 -25.08 5.94
CA LEU A 388 8.12 -25.44 4.75
C LEU A 388 7.24 -26.06 3.66
N ASP A 389 6.28 -26.90 4.02
CA ASP A 389 5.31 -27.48 3.08
C ASP A 389 4.46 -26.38 2.42
N LYS A 390 3.93 -25.44 3.23
CA LYS A 390 3.16 -24.29 2.70
C LYS A 390 4.00 -23.40 1.79
N LEU A 391 5.27 -23.14 2.12
CA LEU A 391 6.17 -22.38 1.27
C LEU A 391 6.46 -23.10 -0.05
N ALA A 392 6.63 -24.42 -0.02
CA ALA A 392 6.87 -25.22 -1.22
C ALA A 392 5.62 -25.26 -2.12
N ASP A 393 4.43 -25.51 -1.57
CA ASP A 393 3.14 -25.47 -2.29
C ASP A 393 2.92 -24.08 -2.93
N SER A 394 3.17 -23.02 -2.17
CA SER A 394 3.03 -21.65 -2.68
C SER A 394 4.03 -21.35 -3.81
N HIS A 395 5.26 -21.82 -3.70
CA HIS A 395 6.28 -21.65 -4.74
C HIS A 395 5.88 -22.41 -6.03
N MET A 396 5.37 -23.62 -5.92
CA MET A 396 4.86 -24.37 -7.07
C MET A 396 3.72 -23.62 -7.75
N LYS A 397 2.71 -23.16 -7.01
CA LYS A 397 1.57 -22.40 -7.55
C LYS A 397 1.99 -21.11 -8.23
N LEU A 398 2.91 -20.36 -7.63
CA LEU A 398 3.46 -19.13 -8.23
C LEU A 398 4.16 -19.44 -9.55
N SER A 399 4.96 -20.51 -9.61
CA SER A 399 5.63 -20.95 -10.85
C SER A 399 4.65 -21.42 -11.91
N GLU A 400 3.56 -22.11 -11.54
CA GLU A 400 2.48 -22.47 -12.46
C GLU A 400 1.80 -21.22 -13.05
N GLY A 401 1.51 -20.22 -12.23
CA GLY A 401 0.91 -18.96 -12.67
C GLY A 401 1.82 -18.19 -13.64
N GLN A 402 3.10 -18.04 -13.30
CA GLN A 402 4.09 -17.42 -14.17
C GLN A 402 4.27 -18.19 -15.46
N GLY A 403 4.40 -19.53 -15.37
CA GLY A 403 4.52 -20.40 -16.55
C GLY A 403 3.33 -20.31 -17.50
N ALA A 404 2.10 -20.22 -16.96
CA ALA A 404 0.90 -20.01 -17.76
C ALA A 404 0.92 -18.67 -18.50
N GLU A 405 1.38 -17.59 -17.86
CA GLU A 405 1.55 -16.28 -18.48
C GLU A 405 2.58 -16.33 -19.61
N LEU A 406 3.75 -16.92 -19.37
CA LEU A 406 4.83 -17.07 -20.37
C LEU A 406 4.36 -17.86 -21.58
N LEU A 407 3.71 -19.01 -21.37
CA LEU A 407 3.19 -19.84 -22.45
C LEU A 407 2.13 -19.11 -23.28
N TRP A 408 1.24 -18.36 -22.65
CA TRP A 408 0.26 -17.54 -23.36
C TRP A 408 0.95 -16.42 -24.16
N ARG A 409 1.95 -15.75 -23.54
CA ARG A 409 2.71 -14.67 -24.18
C ARG A 409 3.41 -15.12 -25.47
N ASP A 410 3.91 -16.34 -25.49
CA ASP A 410 4.65 -16.87 -26.63
C ASP A 410 3.76 -17.66 -27.61
N ALA A 411 2.48 -17.93 -27.24
CA ALA A 411 1.55 -18.62 -28.12
C ALA A 411 1.13 -17.75 -29.34
N PRO A 412 0.95 -18.37 -30.52
CA PRO A 412 0.44 -17.64 -31.70
C PRO A 412 -1.02 -17.21 -31.56
N ASN A 413 -1.82 -17.93 -30.78
CA ASN A 413 -3.21 -17.58 -30.48
C ASN A 413 -3.26 -16.77 -29.19
N LYS A 414 -3.71 -15.53 -29.29
CA LYS A 414 -3.87 -14.59 -28.17
C LYS A 414 -5.28 -14.56 -27.58
N ALA A 415 -6.09 -15.60 -27.82
CA ALA A 415 -7.40 -15.71 -27.18
C ALA A 415 -7.23 -15.76 -25.65
N LEU A 416 -8.02 -14.95 -24.95
CA LEU A 416 -8.00 -14.83 -23.49
C LEU A 416 -9.41 -14.57 -23.01
N THR A 417 -9.87 -15.35 -22.05
CA THR A 417 -11.14 -15.10 -21.35
C THR A 417 -10.88 -14.43 -20.01
N THR A 418 -11.90 -13.75 -19.48
CA THR A 418 -11.84 -13.19 -18.11
C THR A 418 -11.50 -14.26 -17.09
N LEU A 419 -12.03 -15.47 -17.25
CA LEU A 419 -11.75 -16.60 -16.35
C LEU A 419 -10.28 -17.03 -16.40
N ASP A 420 -9.66 -17.09 -17.60
CA ASP A 420 -8.25 -17.47 -17.74
C ASP A 420 -7.33 -16.45 -17.07
N ALA A 421 -7.58 -15.15 -17.26
CA ALA A 421 -6.83 -14.10 -16.58
C ALA A 421 -6.96 -14.20 -15.05
N LEU A 422 -8.17 -14.41 -14.54
CA LEU A 422 -8.40 -14.56 -13.09
C LEU A 422 -7.73 -15.81 -12.50
N LYS A 423 -7.66 -16.93 -13.25
CA LYS A 423 -6.92 -18.13 -12.85
C LYS A 423 -5.41 -17.85 -12.75
N ILE A 424 -4.84 -17.16 -13.74
CA ILE A 424 -3.43 -16.76 -13.71
C ILE A 424 -3.16 -15.88 -12.47
N TYR A 425 -4.02 -14.90 -12.18
CA TYR A 425 -3.85 -14.01 -11.02
C TYR A 425 -3.94 -14.76 -9.68
N ALA A 426 -4.88 -15.71 -9.57
CA ALA A 426 -5.01 -16.53 -8.38
C ALA A 426 -3.76 -17.37 -8.11
N LEU A 427 -3.05 -17.81 -9.15
CA LEU A 427 -1.80 -18.58 -9.01
C LEU A 427 -0.58 -17.68 -8.87
N LYS A 428 -0.50 -16.57 -9.61
CA LYS A 428 0.69 -15.69 -9.63
C LYS A 428 0.82 -14.80 -8.38
N THR A 429 -0.28 -14.47 -7.70
CA THR A 429 -0.26 -13.45 -6.64
C THR A 429 -0.74 -13.96 -5.28
N SER A 430 -1.85 -14.71 -5.26
CA SER A 430 -2.50 -15.11 -4.00
C SER A 430 -1.67 -16.02 -3.10
N PRO A 431 -0.86 -16.98 -3.61
CA PRO A 431 -0.10 -17.89 -2.75
C PRO A 431 0.90 -17.20 -1.84
N ALA A 432 1.44 -16.03 -2.24
CA ALA A 432 2.35 -15.27 -1.40
C ALA A 432 1.65 -14.65 -0.18
N PHE A 433 0.41 -14.17 -0.33
CA PHE A 433 -0.41 -13.71 0.80
C PHE A 433 -0.82 -14.88 1.69
N GLU A 434 -1.21 -16.01 1.09
CA GLU A 434 -1.58 -17.24 1.80
C GLU A 434 -0.42 -17.74 2.65
N ALA A 435 0.78 -17.87 2.09
CA ALA A 435 1.97 -18.31 2.81
C ALA A 435 2.32 -17.40 3.99
N ALA A 436 2.20 -16.08 3.80
CA ALA A 436 2.48 -15.10 4.85
C ALA A 436 1.49 -15.20 6.02
N LEU A 437 0.19 -15.25 5.74
CA LEU A 437 -0.85 -15.42 6.76
C LEU A 437 -0.74 -16.78 7.45
N TYR A 438 -0.63 -17.87 6.68
CA TYR A 438 -0.49 -19.22 7.20
C TYR A 438 0.70 -19.34 8.16
N SER A 439 1.87 -18.84 7.75
CA SER A 439 3.07 -18.90 8.58
C SER A 439 2.89 -18.14 9.89
N GLY A 440 2.31 -16.94 9.86
CA GLY A 440 2.03 -16.16 11.06
C GLY A 440 1.08 -16.88 12.02
N VAL A 441 -0.01 -17.44 11.50
CA VAL A 441 -0.97 -18.23 12.27
C VAL A 441 -0.32 -19.50 12.85
N ARG A 442 0.46 -20.23 12.02
CA ARG A 442 1.11 -21.49 12.45
C ARG A 442 2.18 -21.27 13.50
N LEU A 443 2.91 -20.16 13.43
CA LEU A 443 3.84 -19.75 14.47
C LEU A 443 3.13 -19.43 15.80
N ALA A 444 1.89 -18.93 15.74
CA ALA A 444 1.10 -18.64 16.93
C ALA A 444 0.43 -19.89 17.54
N GLY A 445 0.12 -20.92 16.73
CA GLY A 445 -0.55 -22.13 17.20
C GLY A 445 -1.02 -23.05 16.09
N SER A 446 -2.15 -23.77 16.30
CA SER A 446 -2.79 -24.58 15.25
C SER A 446 -3.44 -23.68 14.19
N VAL A 447 -3.27 -24.08 12.93
CA VAL A 447 -3.83 -23.38 11.76
C VAL A 447 -5.16 -23.99 11.29
N GLU A 448 -5.50 -25.20 11.69
CA GLU A 448 -6.65 -25.99 11.17
C GLU A 448 -7.94 -25.19 11.04
N LYS A 449 -8.29 -24.44 12.08
CA LYS A 449 -9.54 -23.66 12.09
C LYS A 449 -9.53 -22.46 11.12
N TYR A 450 -8.34 -22.02 10.68
CA TYR A 450 -8.18 -20.85 9.81
C TYR A 450 -7.78 -21.19 8.37
N GLU A 451 -7.34 -22.42 8.11
CA GLU A 451 -6.69 -22.81 6.86
C GLU A 451 -7.54 -22.50 5.63
N LYS A 452 -8.81 -22.90 5.64
CA LYS A 452 -9.74 -22.60 4.55
C LYS A 452 -9.99 -21.09 4.41
N MET A 453 -10.20 -20.40 5.52
CA MET A 453 -10.41 -18.95 5.52
C MET A 453 -9.19 -18.22 4.96
N ILE A 454 -7.98 -18.59 5.38
CA ILE A 454 -6.72 -18.01 4.89
C ILE A 454 -6.61 -18.20 3.36
N ALA A 455 -6.88 -19.39 2.84
CA ALA A 455 -6.80 -19.68 1.41
C ALA A 455 -7.82 -18.85 0.62
N ASP A 456 -9.08 -18.79 1.07
CA ASP A 456 -10.15 -18.05 0.41
C ASP A 456 -9.93 -16.52 0.52
N PHE A 457 -9.53 -16.02 1.68
CA PHE A 457 -9.20 -14.61 1.91
C PHE A 457 -8.03 -14.17 1.02
N SER A 458 -6.93 -14.92 1.04
CA SER A 458 -5.73 -14.61 0.26
C SER A 458 -5.98 -14.62 -1.24
N ARG A 459 -6.84 -15.54 -1.72
CA ARG A 459 -7.26 -15.57 -3.12
C ARG A 459 -8.02 -14.30 -3.49
N ASN A 460 -9.00 -13.86 -2.70
CA ASN A 460 -9.77 -12.66 -2.99
C ASN A 460 -8.91 -11.39 -2.94
N VAL A 461 -8.05 -11.25 -1.93
CA VAL A 461 -7.12 -10.12 -1.80
C VAL A 461 -6.08 -10.12 -2.93
N GLY A 462 -5.46 -11.28 -3.23
CA GLY A 462 -4.42 -11.38 -4.25
C GLY A 462 -4.92 -11.08 -5.65
N VAL A 463 -6.10 -11.60 -6.03
CA VAL A 463 -6.73 -11.30 -7.33
C VAL A 463 -7.09 -9.82 -7.43
N ALA A 464 -7.72 -9.25 -6.40
CA ALA A 464 -8.07 -7.82 -6.39
C ALA A 464 -6.82 -6.92 -6.48
N PHE A 465 -5.75 -7.30 -5.77
CA PHE A 465 -4.47 -6.59 -5.81
C PHE A 465 -3.85 -6.60 -7.22
N GLN A 466 -3.88 -7.73 -7.91
CA GLN A 466 -3.36 -7.82 -9.27
C GLN A 466 -4.18 -6.97 -10.24
N ILE A 467 -5.51 -6.96 -10.13
CA ILE A 467 -6.37 -6.08 -10.94
C ILE A 467 -6.03 -4.60 -10.72
N LEU A 468 -5.76 -4.21 -9.47
CA LEU A 468 -5.34 -2.84 -9.15
C LEU A 468 -3.96 -2.49 -9.74
N ASN A 469 -3.03 -3.45 -9.77
CA ASN A 469 -1.73 -3.25 -10.43
C ASN A 469 -1.90 -3.04 -11.94
N ASP A 470 -2.74 -3.83 -12.61
CA ASP A 470 -3.03 -3.65 -14.03
C ASP A 470 -3.65 -2.27 -14.32
N ILE A 471 -4.59 -1.81 -13.48
CA ILE A 471 -5.18 -0.45 -13.61
C ILE A 471 -4.09 0.61 -13.41
N LYS A 472 -3.19 0.40 -12.45
CA LYS A 472 -2.11 1.31 -12.10
C LYS A 472 -1.06 1.43 -13.22
N ASP A 473 -0.79 0.35 -13.95
CA ASP A 473 0.10 0.38 -15.12
C ASP A 473 -0.30 1.46 -16.14
N TRP A 474 -1.59 1.76 -16.26
CA TRP A 474 -2.11 2.82 -17.15
C TRP A 474 -1.94 4.25 -16.64
N THR A 475 -1.53 4.43 -15.40
CA THR A 475 -1.19 5.75 -14.82
C THR A 475 0.32 6.01 -14.77
N GLY A 476 1.14 4.97 -14.99
CA GLY A 476 2.59 4.98 -14.85
C GLY A 476 3.05 4.96 -13.40
N ASP A 477 4.31 4.68 -13.18
CA ASP A 477 4.96 4.71 -11.86
C ASP A 477 6.33 5.40 -11.99
N HIS A 478 6.36 6.69 -11.64
CA HIS A 478 7.57 7.51 -11.72
C HIS A 478 8.66 7.05 -10.75
N ASP A 479 8.29 6.51 -9.57
CA ASP A 479 9.25 6.03 -8.56
C ASP A 479 10.07 4.83 -9.06
N ASN A 480 9.47 3.99 -9.91
CA ASN A 480 10.13 2.82 -10.52
C ASN A 480 10.55 3.05 -11.98
N LYS A 481 10.46 4.27 -12.49
CA LYS A 481 10.76 4.63 -13.90
C LYS A 481 9.91 3.85 -14.93
N LEU A 482 8.69 3.49 -14.55
CA LEU A 482 7.77 2.73 -15.40
C LEU A 482 6.88 3.67 -16.22
N VAL A 483 6.85 3.42 -17.53
CA VAL A 483 5.96 4.12 -18.47
C VAL A 483 4.59 3.46 -18.49
N ALA A 484 3.52 4.23 -18.69
CA ALA A 484 2.17 3.68 -18.76
C ALA A 484 2.00 2.69 -19.92
N GLY A 485 1.30 1.57 -19.69
CA GLY A 485 0.99 0.56 -20.71
C GLY A 485 2.09 -0.48 -20.95
N GLN A 486 3.00 -0.69 -20.00
CA GLN A 486 4.06 -1.69 -20.12
C GLN A 486 3.52 -3.11 -20.33
N ASP A 487 2.41 -3.47 -19.68
CA ASP A 487 1.79 -4.79 -19.86
C ASP A 487 1.37 -5.04 -21.31
N VAL A 488 0.94 -4.01 -22.02
CA VAL A 488 0.61 -4.09 -23.45
C VAL A 488 1.87 -4.30 -24.29
N CYS A 489 2.93 -3.53 -24.03
CA CYS A 489 4.22 -3.66 -24.75
C CYS A 489 4.86 -5.04 -24.53
N ALA A 490 4.71 -5.60 -23.33
CA ALA A 490 5.15 -6.94 -22.97
C ALA A 490 4.22 -8.06 -23.46
N ALA A 491 3.07 -7.73 -24.05
CA ALA A 491 2.02 -8.66 -24.48
C ALA A 491 1.56 -9.59 -23.34
N ARG A 492 1.30 -9.05 -22.14
CA ARG A 492 0.87 -9.81 -20.95
C ARG A 492 -0.64 -10.16 -21.01
N PRO A 493 -1.06 -11.36 -20.53
CA PRO A 493 -2.47 -11.76 -20.47
C PRO A 493 -3.21 -11.12 -19.30
N THR A 494 -3.39 -9.80 -19.35
CA THR A 494 -4.05 -9.05 -18.27
C THR A 494 -5.57 -9.22 -18.28
N LEU A 495 -6.19 -9.04 -17.12
CA LEU A 495 -7.65 -8.98 -17.02
C LEU A 495 -8.23 -7.84 -17.88
N LEU A 496 -7.52 -6.71 -17.99
CA LEU A 496 -7.95 -5.59 -18.81
C LEU A 496 -8.05 -5.99 -20.28
N LEU A 497 -7.08 -6.76 -20.79
CA LEU A 497 -7.12 -7.30 -22.15
C LEU A 497 -8.32 -8.26 -22.34
N ALA A 498 -8.53 -9.18 -21.42
CA ALA A 498 -9.65 -10.11 -21.47
C ALA A 498 -11.01 -9.40 -21.50
N LEU A 499 -11.22 -8.43 -20.62
CA LEU A 499 -12.43 -7.61 -20.57
C LEU A 499 -12.64 -6.77 -21.86
N ALA A 500 -11.54 -6.33 -22.48
CA ALA A 500 -11.61 -5.66 -23.77
C ALA A 500 -12.02 -6.61 -24.89
N LEU A 501 -11.41 -7.80 -24.96
CA LEU A 501 -11.77 -8.81 -25.95
C LEU A 501 -13.23 -9.25 -25.85
N GLU A 502 -13.77 -9.39 -24.64
CA GLU A 502 -15.18 -9.74 -24.42
C GLU A 502 -16.14 -8.58 -24.69
N GLY A 503 -15.74 -7.34 -24.43
CA GLY A 503 -16.57 -6.16 -24.54
C GLY A 503 -16.53 -5.43 -25.88
N SER A 504 -15.68 -5.86 -26.81
CA SER A 504 -15.47 -5.23 -28.12
C SER A 504 -16.31 -5.81 -29.25
N SER A 505 -16.59 -5.01 -30.25
CA SER A 505 -17.17 -5.50 -31.53
C SER A 505 -16.19 -6.45 -32.24
N PRO A 506 -16.66 -7.31 -33.18
CA PRO A 506 -15.76 -8.22 -33.90
C PRO A 506 -14.56 -7.53 -34.57
N ALA A 507 -14.76 -6.37 -35.18
CA ALA A 507 -13.68 -5.61 -35.82
C ALA A 507 -12.66 -5.06 -34.79
N GLN A 508 -13.14 -4.51 -33.67
CA GLN A 508 -12.27 -4.03 -32.59
C GLN A 508 -11.50 -5.16 -31.91
N ARG A 509 -12.13 -6.34 -31.80
CA ARG A 509 -11.49 -7.54 -31.24
C ARG A 509 -10.35 -8.02 -32.16
N GLU A 510 -10.59 -8.08 -33.47
CA GLU A 510 -9.57 -8.44 -34.45
C GLU A 510 -8.39 -7.45 -34.42
N GLU A 511 -8.69 -6.16 -34.38
CA GLU A 511 -7.68 -5.10 -34.24
C GLU A 511 -6.88 -5.27 -32.96
N LEU A 512 -7.52 -5.48 -31.80
CA LEU A 512 -6.85 -5.67 -30.52
C LEU A 512 -5.93 -6.90 -30.52
N LEU A 513 -6.42 -8.03 -31.06
CA LEU A 513 -5.61 -9.25 -31.20
C LEU A 513 -4.39 -9.02 -32.12
N HIS A 514 -4.54 -8.27 -33.20
CA HIS A 514 -3.44 -7.91 -34.07
C HIS A 514 -2.40 -7.05 -33.35
N LEU A 515 -2.83 -5.99 -32.66
CA LEU A 515 -1.97 -5.11 -31.88
C LEU A 515 -1.14 -5.87 -30.84
N ILE A 516 -1.79 -6.76 -30.06
CA ILE A 516 -1.10 -7.57 -29.05
C ILE A 516 -0.15 -8.60 -29.68
N SER A 517 -0.49 -9.21 -30.81
CA SER A 517 0.38 -10.19 -31.48
C SER A 517 1.64 -9.55 -32.06
N THR A 518 1.60 -8.25 -32.40
CA THR A 518 2.72 -7.48 -32.97
C THR A 518 3.46 -6.65 -31.92
N ALA A 519 2.98 -6.59 -30.68
CA ALA A 519 3.52 -5.70 -29.63
C ALA A 519 5.03 -5.88 -29.39
N ARG A 520 5.54 -7.11 -29.50
CA ARG A 520 6.96 -7.47 -29.27
C ARG A 520 7.78 -7.56 -30.57
N THR A 521 7.22 -7.15 -31.72
CA THR A 521 7.93 -7.17 -32.98
C THR A 521 8.91 -5.99 -33.05
N GLU A 522 10.12 -6.26 -33.56
CA GLU A 522 11.14 -5.22 -33.71
C GLU A 522 10.64 -4.08 -34.62
N GLY A 523 10.77 -2.84 -34.15
CA GLY A 523 10.31 -1.63 -34.86
C GLY A 523 8.87 -1.22 -34.56
N THR A 524 8.17 -1.90 -33.65
CA THR A 524 6.83 -1.45 -33.18
C THR A 524 6.96 -0.14 -32.41
N ASP A 525 6.15 0.87 -32.79
CA ASP A 525 6.05 2.11 -32.05
C ASP A 525 5.19 1.89 -30.79
N ALA A 526 5.87 1.91 -29.64
CA ALA A 526 5.25 1.65 -28.34
C ALA A 526 4.20 2.71 -27.97
N GLU A 527 4.41 3.99 -28.32
CA GLU A 527 3.49 5.07 -28.00
C GLU A 527 2.20 4.96 -28.82
N GLU A 528 2.32 4.68 -30.13
CA GLU A 528 1.18 4.43 -31.00
C GLU A 528 0.39 3.18 -30.56
N LEU A 529 1.09 2.08 -30.27
CA LEU A 529 0.50 0.83 -29.76
C LEU A 529 -0.33 1.08 -28.50
N VAL A 530 0.29 1.66 -27.47
CA VAL A 530 -0.37 1.94 -26.18
C VAL A 530 -1.54 2.91 -26.34
N GLY A 531 -1.36 3.95 -27.16
CA GLY A 531 -2.42 4.91 -27.46
C GLY A 531 -3.65 4.26 -28.10
N ARG A 532 -3.42 3.34 -29.05
CA ARG A 532 -4.49 2.62 -29.74
C ARG A 532 -5.21 1.62 -28.84
N VAL A 533 -4.48 0.82 -28.08
CA VAL A 533 -5.07 -0.12 -27.09
C VAL A 533 -5.84 0.65 -26.02
N ARG A 534 -5.32 1.78 -25.54
CA ARG A 534 -6.02 2.64 -24.58
C ARG A 534 -7.39 3.09 -25.10
N ALA A 535 -7.47 3.53 -26.35
CA ALA A 535 -8.73 3.94 -26.96
C ALA A 535 -9.76 2.79 -27.02
N LEU A 536 -9.30 1.58 -27.35
CA LEU A 536 -10.14 0.36 -27.35
C LEU A 536 -10.61 0.02 -25.93
N TYR A 537 -9.76 0.13 -24.91
CA TYR A 537 -10.12 -0.13 -23.51
C TYR A 537 -11.18 0.87 -23.01
N PHE A 538 -11.07 2.15 -23.34
CA PHE A 538 -12.11 3.13 -23.00
C PHE A 538 -13.43 2.83 -23.71
N SER A 539 -13.40 2.47 -24.99
CA SER A 539 -14.63 2.15 -25.74
C SER A 539 -15.37 0.93 -25.16
N ALA A 540 -14.63 -0.06 -24.65
CA ALA A 540 -15.18 -1.26 -24.01
C ALA A 540 -15.49 -1.08 -22.50
N LYS A 541 -15.24 0.11 -21.92
CA LYS A 541 -15.40 0.44 -20.49
C LYS A 541 -14.65 -0.52 -19.56
N VAL A 542 -13.42 -0.84 -19.94
CA VAL A 542 -12.62 -1.87 -19.26
C VAL A 542 -12.29 -1.47 -17.82
N PHE A 543 -11.85 -0.22 -17.61
CA PHE A 543 -11.45 0.27 -16.29
C PHE A 543 -12.58 0.26 -15.27
N GLU A 544 -13.80 0.65 -15.69
CA GLU A 544 -14.98 0.61 -14.82
C GLU A 544 -15.42 -0.82 -14.50
N LYS A 545 -15.26 -1.75 -15.45
CA LYS A 545 -15.55 -3.16 -15.21
C LYS A 545 -14.53 -3.78 -14.25
N ALA A 546 -13.25 -3.50 -14.44
CA ALA A 546 -12.17 -3.95 -13.57
C ALA A 546 -12.34 -3.40 -12.14
N ASP A 547 -12.64 -2.10 -11.99
CA ASP A 547 -12.90 -1.48 -10.68
C ASP A 547 -14.07 -2.14 -9.93
N LYS A 548 -15.14 -2.50 -10.63
CA LYS A 548 -16.27 -3.24 -10.04
C LYS A 548 -15.87 -4.65 -9.57
N LEU A 549 -14.98 -5.32 -10.31
CA LEU A 549 -14.45 -6.61 -9.88
C LEU A 549 -13.61 -6.48 -8.62
N VAL A 550 -12.77 -5.44 -8.51
CA VAL A 550 -12.04 -5.13 -7.26
C VAL A 550 -13.01 -4.97 -6.09
N ASP A 551 -14.10 -4.19 -6.25
CA ASP A 551 -15.12 -4.03 -5.20
C ASP A 551 -15.74 -5.36 -4.79
N LYS A 552 -16.00 -6.25 -5.75
CA LYS A 552 -16.58 -7.57 -5.48
C LYS A 552 -15.64 -8.46 -4.68
N PHE A 553 -14.36 -8.54 -5.09
CA PHE A 553 -13.37 -9.34 -4.38
C PHE A 553 -13.06 -8.76 -3.00
N ARG A 554 -13.02 -7.42 -2.86
CA ARG A 554 -12.89 -6.73 -1.58
C ARG A 554 -14.03 -7.13 -0.63
N ALA A 555 -15.29 -7.00 -1.06
CA ALA A 555 -16.44 -7.36 -0.24
C ALA A 555 -16.45 -8.84 0.19
N LYS A 556 -15.98 -9.76 -0.68
CA LYS A 556 -15.81 -11.17 -0.32
C LYS A 556 -14.72 -11.36 0.75
N ALA A 557 -13.58 -10.67 0.64
CA ALA A 557 -12.52 -10.73 1.64
C ALA A 557 -12.99 -10.18 3.00
N GLU A 558 -13.70 -9.07 3.01
CA GLU A 558 -14.30 -8.48 4.21
C GLU A 558 -15.30 -9.46 4.87
N SER A 559 -16.18 -10.08 4.08
CA SER A 559 -17.14 -11.08 4.60
C SER A 559 -16.47 -12.31 5.23
N LEU A 560 -15.31 -12.75 4.69
CA LEU A 560 -14.53 -13.83 5.30
C LEU A 560 -13.89 -13.39 6.62
N ALA A 561 -13.50 -12.12 6.73
CA ALA A 561 -12.94 -11.57 7.96
C ALA A 561 -13.99 -11.41 9.08
N ASP A 562 -15.27 -11.13 8.74
CA ASP A 562 -16.37 -10.91 9.71
C ASP A 562 -16.52 -12.04 10.73
N GLU A 563 -16.30 -13.28 10.32
CA GLU A 563 -16.48 -14.48 11.13
C GLU A 563 -15.23 -14.89 11.92
N VAL A 564 -14.13 -14.14 11.80
CA VAL A 564 -12.83 -14.52 12.39
C VAL A 564 -12.71 -14.09 13.85
N GLU A 565 -12.31 -15.02 14.70
CA GLU A 565 -11.92 -14.80 16.09
C GLU A 565 -10.45 -15.22 16.31
N PRO A 566 -9.68 -14.52 17.13
CA PRO A 566 -10.06 -13.38 18.00
C PRO A 566 -10.25 -12.06 17.23
N THR A 567 -10.86 -11.09 17.88
CA THR A 567 -11.12 -9.76 17.33
C THR A 567 -9.87 -9.09 16.76
N GLU A 568 -8.72 -9.25 17.44
CA GLU A 568 -7.43 -8.70 17.00
C GLU A 568 -7.01 -9.25 15.62
N PHE A 569 -7.30 -10.52 15.35
CA PHE A 569 -6.98 -11.13 14.06
C PHE A 569 -7.97 -10.67 12.97
N ARG A 570 -9.26 -10.55 13.30
CA ARG A 570 -10.28 -9.97 12.42
C ARG A 570 -9.93 -8.53 12.02
N GLU A 571 -9.58 -7.67 12.98
CA GLU A 571 -9.18 -6.28 12.74
C GLU A 571 -7.93 -6.20 11.85
N PHE A 572 -6.98 -7.11 12.04
CA PHE A 572 -5.81 -7.20 11.17
C PHE A 572 -6.19 -7.58 9.73
N LEU A 573 -7.12 -8.50 9.51
CA LEU A 573 -7.59 -8.85 8.17
C LEU A 573 -8.27 -7.65 7.48
N TYR A 574 -9.10 -6.88 8.19
CA TYR A 574 -9.65 -5.62 7.66
C TYR A 574 -8.55 -4.62 7.30
N TYR A 575 -7.58 -4.45 8.18
CA TYR A 575 -6.43 -3.60 7.91
C TYR A 575 -5.70 -4.02 6.61
N LEU A 576 -5.53 -5.31 6.38
CA LEU A 576 -4.94 -5.82 5.13
C LEU A 576 -5.78 -5.48 3.91
N VAL A 577 -7.10 -5.70 3.97
CA VAL A 577 -8.00 -5.37 2.87
C VAL A 577 -7.88 -3.88 2.51
N ASP A 578 -7.91 -3.00 3.49
CA ASP A 578 -7.87 -1.57 3.28
C ASP A 578 -6.53 -1.06 2.75
N THR A 579 -5.42 -1.60 3.26
CA THR A 579 -4.07 -1.16 2.86
C THR A 579 -3.59 -1.79 1.55
N VAL A 580 -3.95 -3.03 1.29
CA VAL A 580 -3.53 -3.76 0.08
C VAL A 580 -4.41 -3.38 -1.12
N LEU A 581 -5.71 -3.18 -0.88
CA LEU A 581 -6.68 -2.85 -1.92
C LEU A 581 -7.03 -1.37 -2.01
N GLU A 582 -6.05 -0.51 -1.71
CA GLU A 582 -6.22 0.92 -1.86
C GLU A 582 -6.38 1.30 -3.35
N LYS A 583 -7.49 1.95 -3.67
CA LYS A 583 -7.80 2.40 -5.02
C LYS A 583 -7.17 3.75 -5.33
N GLY A 584 -6.46 3.84 -6.46
CA GLY A 584 -6.05 5.09 -7.09
C GLY A 584 -7.17 5.74 -7.91
N GLU A 585 -6.86 6.85 -8.57
CA GLU A 585 -7.75 7.42 -9.60
C GLU A 585 -7.74 6.49 -10.82
N LEU A 586 -8.93 6.28 -11.42
CA LEU A 586 -9.01 5.56 -12.68
C LEU A 586 -8.35 6.36 -13.80
N PRO A 587 -7.71 5.70 -14.78
CA PRO A 587 -7.16 6.38 -15.96
C PRO A 587 -8.22 7.23 -16.64
N ARG A 588 -7.84 8.43 -17.08
CA ARG A 588 -8.72 9.36 -17.81
C ARG A 588 -8.47 9.23 -19.31
N GLN A 589 -9.54 9.38 -20.09
CA GLN A 589 -9.39 9.50 -21.53
C GLN A 589 -8.61 10.79 -21.82
N ALA A 590 -7.51 10.71 -22.59
CA ALA A 590 -6.79 11.90 -23.01
C ALA A 590 -7.75 12.77 -23.83
N ILE A 591 -7.97 14.01 -23.38
CA ILE A 591 -8.67 14.99 -24.20
C ILE A 591 -7.68 15.38 -25.29
N THR A 592 -7.82 14.76 -26.46
CA THR A 592 -7.15 15.23 -27.68
C THR A 592 -7.77 16.59 -28.00
N GLN A 593 -7.13 17.67 -27.57
CA GLN A 593 -7.43 18.99 -28.12
C GLN A 593 -6.98 18.97 -29.58
N PHE A 594 -7.91 18.66 -30.47
CA PHE A 594 -7.79 19.11 -31.85
C PHE A 594 -7.84 20.64 -31.81
N VAL A 595 -6.64 21.24 -31.73
CA VAL A 595 -6.50 22.64 -32.16
C VAL A 595 -6.79 22.62 -33.66
N GLN A 596 -8.03 22.93 -34.03
CA GLN A 596 -8.33 23.39 -35.37
C GLN A 596 -7.51 24.67 -35.56
N LEU A 597 -6.35 24.53 -36.20
CA LEU A 597 -5.73 25.64 -36.91
C LEU A 597 -6.67 25.99 -38.05
N GLY A 598 -7.60 26.91 -37.77
CA GLY A 598 -8.36 27.58 -38.78
C GLY A 598 -7.41 28.37 -39.68
N MET A 599 -7.41 28.06 -40.96
CA MET A 599 -6.96 28.97 -42.00
C MET A 599 -7.89 30.20 -42.04
#